data_6d69d7a147cc971a1b039a6597372644
#
_entry.id   6d69d7a147cc971a1b039a6597372644
#
_cell.length_a   1.000
_cell.length_b   1.000
_cell.length_c   1.000
_cell.angle_alpha   90.00
_cell.angle_beta   90.00
_cell.angle_gamma   90.00
#
_symmetry.space_group_name_H-M   'P 1'
#
loop_
_entity.id
_entity.type
_entity.pdbx_description
1 polymer ?
#
loop_
_entity_poly.entity_id
_entity_poly.type
_entity_poly.pdbx_seq_one_letter_code
_entity_poly.pdbx_strand_id
1 'polypeptide(L)'
;MKKSGESQGQPASELISKRIAELGDWRGETLSRMRKLIKEADPDVVEEWKWMGTPVWSHDGIICTGESYKNVVKLTFSKGASLKDLARLFNSSLDGNARRAIDIHEGEEVDESAFKALVRHAVALNSSGKSKPSKKAKS
;
A
#
# COMPACT_ATOMS: atom_id res chain seq x y z
N MET A 1 -26.00 -12.88 -4.85
CA MET A 1 -25.85 -12.37 -4.41
C MET A 1 -25.84 -12.26 -4.03
N LYS A 2 -25.62 -12.18 -4.06
CA LYS A 2 -25.32 -11.75 -3.49
C LYS A 2 -25.30 -11.46 -2.94
N LYS A 3 -25.05 -11.39 -2.88
CA LYS A 3 -24.74 -10.80 -2.10
C LYS A 3 -24.89 -10.37 -1.42
N SER A 4 -24.69 -10.30 -1.17
CA SER A 4 -24.55 -9.70 -0.31
C SER A 4 -24.49 -9.14 0.23
N GLY A 5 -24.37 -9.03 0.47
CA GLY A 5 -23.99 -8.37 1.25
C GLY A 5 -23.98 -7.72 1.22
N GLU A 6 -23.75 -7.58 0.79
CA GLU A 6 -23.58 -6.85 0.87
C GLU A 6 -23.38 -5.83 0.85
N SER A 7 -23.91 -5.04 0.62
CA SER A 7 -23.59 -3.83 0.65
C SER A 7 -22.49 -3.67 1.23
N GLN A 8 -22.59 -3.93 2.09
CA GLN A 8 -21.47 -4.09 2.64
C GLN A 8 -20.84 -5.11 1.81
N GLY A 9 -21.28 -5.49 0.78
CA GLY A 9 -20.69 -6.49 -0.04
C GLY A 9 -19.83 -6.01 -1.16
N GLN A 10 -19.54 -4.71 -1.25
CA GLN A 10 -18.72 -4.25 -2.35
C GLN A 10 -17.28 -4.71 -2.22
N PRO A 11 -16.66 -5.16 -3.30
CA PRO A 11 -15.25 -5.51 -3.25
C PRO A 11 -14.38 -4.32 -2.88
N ALA A 12 -13.28 -4.59 -2.19
CA ALA A 12 -12.38 -3.52 -1.77
C ALA A 12 -11.90 -2.71 -2.97
N SER A 13 -11.62 -3.36 -4.10
CA SER A 13 -11.12 -2.64 -5.27
C SER A 13 -12.12 -1.60 -5.77
N GLU A 14 -13.41 -1.88 -5.65
CA GLU A 14 -14.43 -0.91 -6.05
C GLU A 14 -14.50 0.25 -5.08
N LEU A 15 -14.35 -0.03 -3.79
CA LEU A 15 -14.35 1.02 -2.79
C LEU A 15 -13.15 1.94 -2.95
N ILE A 16 -12.00 1.37 -3.29
CA ILE A 16 -10.80 2.16 -3.56
C ILE A 16 -11.01 3.02 -4.80
N SER A 17 -11.58 2.46 -5.85
CA SER A 17 -11.87 3.22 -7.07
C SER A 17 -12.82 4.38 -6.80
N LYS A 18 -13.83 4.13 -5.97
CA LYS A 18 -14.78 5.16 -5.60
C LYS A 18 -14.10 6.27 -4.80
N ARG A 19 -13.23 5.89 -3.87
CA ARG A 19 -12.48 6.87 -3.07
C ARG A 19 -11.63 7.77 -3.97
N ILE A 20 -10.94 7.16 -4.94
CA ILE A 20 -10.13 7.91 -5.89
C ILE A 20 -10.98 8.91 -6.67
N ALA A 21 -12.13 8.45 -7.14
CA ALA A 21 -13.04 9.32 -7.90
C ALA A 21 -13.59 10.45 -7.04
N GLU A 22 -13.89 10.17 -5.77
CA GLU A 22 -14.42 11.18 -4.88
C GLU A 22 -13.42 12.29 -4.56
N LEU A 23 -12.13 11.98 -4.56
CA LEU A 23 -11.13 13.00 -4.33
C LEU A 23 -11.12 14.06 -5.43
N GLY A 24 -11.30 13.64 -6.67
CA GLY A 24 -11.57 14.55 -7.78
C GLY A 24 -10.52 15.59 -8.11
N ASP A 25 -9.32 15.47 -7.55
CA ASP A 25 -8.24 16.43 -7.78
C ASP A 25 -6.91 15.68 -7.86
N TRP A 26 -5.81 16.40 -7.71
CA TRP A 26 -4.47 15.81 -7.81
C TRP A 26 -4.26 14.63 -6.85
N ARG A 27 -4.96 14.63 -5.71
CA ARG A 27 -4.81 13.53 -4.76
C ARG A 27 -5.36 12.24 -5.35
N GLY A 28 -6.49 12.32 -6.03
CA GLY A 28 -7.06 11.16 -6.70
C GLY A 28 -6.14 10.64 -7.79
N GLU A 29 -5.58 11.55 -8.58
CA GLU A 29 -4.65 11.16 -9.65
C GLU A 29 -3.41 10.51 -9.06
N THR A 30 -2.88 11.07 -7.98
CA THR A 30 -1.70 10.52 -7.33
C THR A 30 -1.97 9.14 -6.75
N LEU A 31 -3.08 9.00 -6.03
CA LEU A 31 -3.41 7.71 -5.44
C LEU A 31 -3.64 6.66 -6.52
N SER A 32 -4.30 7.04 -7.61
CA SER A 32 -4.53 6.15 -8.74
C SER A 32 -3.21 5.67 -9.36
N ARG A 33 -2.27 6.59 -9.51
CA ARG A 33 -0.97 6.25 -10.06
C ARG A 33 -0.22 5.29 -9.15
N MET A 34 -0.21 5.56 -7.84
CA MET A 34 0.50 4.69 -6.90
C MET A 34 -0.14 3.30 -6.86
N ARG A 35 -1.47 3.25 -6.92
CA ARG A 35 -2.19 1.98 -6.99
C ARG A 35 -1.74 1.17 -8.21
N LYS A 36 -1.64 1.84 -9.35
CA LYS A 36 -1.22 1.18 -10.57
C LYS A 36 0.20 0.62 -10.43
N LEU A 37 1.10 1.40 -9.85
CA LEU A 37 2.49 0.96 -9.67
C LEU A 37 2.58 -0.22 -8.71
N ILE A 38 1.77 -0.22 -7.66
CA ILE A 38 1.74 -1.34 -6.71
C ILE A 38 1.31 -2.61 -7.44
N LYS A 39 0.26 -2.51 -8.24
CA LYS A 39 -0.27 -3.68 -8.95
C LYS A 39 0.68 -4.16 -10.04
N GLU A 40 1.43 -3.25 -10.64
CA GLU A 40 2.45 -3.63 -11.61
C GLU A 40 3.63 -4.32 -10.94
N ALA A 41 4.01 -3.84 -9.75
CA ALA A 41 5.12 -4.43 -9.03
C ALA A 41 4.75 -5.83 -8.52
N ASP A 42 3.49 -6.03 -8.16
CA ASP A 42 3.03 -7.29 -7.61
C ASP A 42 1.63 -7.61 -8.16
N PRO A 43 1.55 -8.34 -9.28
CA PRO A 43 0.24 -8.68 -9.86
C PRO A 43 -0.65 -9.50 -8.93
N ASP A 44 -0.09 -10.13 -7.91
CA ASP A 44 -0.85 -10.95 -6.97
C ASP A 44 -1.26 -10.18 -5.72
N VAL A 45 -1.00 -8.89 -5.66
CA VAL A 45 -1.33 -8.11 -4.48
C VAL A 45 -2.85 -8.11 -4.25
N VAL A 46 -3.24 -8.15 -3.00
CA VAL A 46 -4.65 -8.11 -2.61
C VAL A 46 -4.99 -6.71 -2.15
N GLU A 47 -6.06 -6.15 -2.68
CA GLU A 47 -6.54 -4.84 -2.25
C GLU A 47 -7.58 -5.04 -1.17
N GLU A 48 -7.45 -4.27 -0.09
CA GLU A 48 -8.36 -4.35 1.03
C GLU A 48 -8.85 -2.96 1.42
N TRP A 49 -9.95 -2.92 2.16
CA TRP A 49 -10.54 -1.67 2.63
C TRP A 49 -10.74 -1.84 4.12
N LYS A 50 -9.96 -1.10 4.90
CA LYS A 50 -9.92 -1.31 6.33
C LYS A 50 -10.13 -0.02 7.12
N TRP A 51 -10.36 -0.17 8.38
CA TRP A 51 -10.42 0.93 9.35
C TRP A 51 -11.31 2.10 8.88
N MET A 52 -12.51 1.74 8.40
CA MET A 52 -13.50 2.74 8.02
C MET A 52 -13.06 3.63 6.85
N GLY A 53 -12.30 3.10 5.95
CA GLY A 53 -12.06 3.84 4.72
C GLY A 53 -10.62 3.97 4.27
N THR A 54 -9.76 3.04 4.67
CA THR A 54 -8.36 3.10 4.25
C THR A 54 -8.06 2.04 3.21
N PRO A 55 -7.60 2.43 2.02
CA PRO A 55 -7.09 1.48 1.04
C PRO A 55 -5.83 0.81 1.57
N VAL A 56 -5.78 -0.52 1.46
CA VAL A 56 -4.67 -1.31 1.94
C VAL A 56 -4.27 -2.31 0.86
N TRP A 57 -2.97 -2.52 0.70
CA TRP A 57 -2.45 -3.52 -0.23
C TRP A 57 -1.68 -4.55 0.58
N SER A 58 -1.98 -5.82 0.35
CA SER A 58 -1.45 -6.92 1.15
C SER A 58 -0.93 -8.06 0.28
N HIS A 59 0.09 -8.75 0.78
CA HIS A 59 0.60 -9.96 0.18
C HIS A 59 1.37 -10.66 1.31
N ASP A 60 0.76 -11.72 1.88
CA ASP A 60 1.30 -12.40 3.06
C ASP A 60 1.46 -11.41 4.23
N GLY A 61 0.51 -10.50 4.35
CA GLY A 61 0.54 -9.44 5.34
C GLY A 61 0.47 -8.09 4.66
N ILE A 62 0.26 -7.04 5.43
CA ILE A 62 0.12 -5.70 4.85
C ILE A 62 1.44 -5.24 4.24
N ILE A 63 1.37 -4.77 3.00
CA ILE A 63 2.49 -4.14 2.32
C ILE A 63 2.49 -2.66 2.64
N CYS A 64 1.40 -1.98 2.27
CA CYS A 64 1.28 -0.56 2.52
C CYS A 64 -0.17 -0.13 2.53
N THR A 65 -0.40 1.07 3.05
CA THR A 65 -1.70 1.71 3.05
C THR A 65 -1.60 3.01 2.26
N GLY A 66 -2.73 3.45 1.71
CA GLY A 66 -2.78 4.71 0.98
C GLY A 66 -3.79 5.64 1.63
N GLU A 67 -3.31 6.77 2.13
CA GLU A 67 -4.17 7.74 2.77
C GLU A 67 -4.09 9.06 2.04
N SER A 68 -5.18 9.82 2.04
CA SER A 68 -5.17 11.14 1.43
C SER A 68 -5.63 12.15 2.47
N TYR A 69 -4.87 13.21 2.59
CA TYR A 69 -5.18 14.30 3.50
C TYR A 69 -5.32 15.57 2.66
N LYS A 70 -5.55 16.69 3.29
CA LYS A 70 -5.82 17.91 2.55
C LYS A 70 -4.70 18.26 1.57
N ASN A 71 -3.46 18.13 1.99
CA ASN A 71 -2.33 18.58 1.20
C ASN A 71 -1.32 17.47 0.86
N VAL A 72 -1.66 16.22 1.13
CA VAL A 72 -0.68 15.15 0.94
C VAL A 72 -1.37 13.82 0.70
N VAL A 73 -0.75 12.99 -0.13
CA VAL A 73 -1.10 11.58 -0.26
C VAL A 73 0.02 10.82 0.42
N LYS A 74 -0.32 9.95 1.35
CA LYS A 74 0.67 9.24 2.16
C LYS A 74 0.60 7.74 1.90
N LEU A 75 1.72 7.16 1.52
CA LEU A 75 1.85 5.71 1.39
C LEU A 75 2.70 5.22 2.57
N THR A 76 2.10 4.44 3.46
CA THR A 76 2.78 3.96 4.66
C THR A 76 3.09 2.47 4.51
N PHE A 77 4.37 2.13 4.57
CA PHE A 77 4.79 0.73 4.50
C PHE A 77 4.90 0.19 5.92
N SER A 78 4.13 -0.85 6.20
CA SER A 78 4.01 -1.36 7.57
C SER A 78 5.32 -1.85 8.15
N LYS A 79 6.23 -2.34 7.31
CA LYS A 79 7.54 -2.80 7.73
C LYS A 79 8.65 -1.98 7.12
N GLY A 80 8.37 -0.70 6.86
CA GLY A 80 9.30 0.16 6.14
C GLY A 80 10.67 0.26 6.80
N ALA A 81 10.72 0.21 8.14
CA ALA A 81 12.00 0.29 8.84
C ALA A 81 12.94 -0.87 8.53
N SER A 82 12.37 -1.99 8.04
CA SER A 82 13.15 -3.17 7.69
C SER A 82 13.51 -3.23 6.20
N LEU A 83 13.12 -2.21 5.44
CA LEU A 83 13.38 -2.19 4.01
C LEU A 83 14.57 -1.29 3.72
N LYS A 84 15.39 -1.71 2.75
CA LYS A 84 16.47 -0.85 2.31
C LYS A 84 15.88 0.13 1.31
N ASP A 85 15.94 1.39 1.64
CA ASP A 85 15.36 2.43 0.80
C ASP A 85 16.49 3.13 0.07
N LEU A 86 17.06 2.45 -0.90
CA LEU A 86 18.25 2.95 -1.59
C LEU A 86 18.00 4.25 -2.33
N ALA A 87 16.79 4.47 -2.81
CA ALA A 87 16.45 5.71 -3.51
C ALA A 87 15.94 6.79 -2.56
N ARG A 88 15.90 6.48 -1.26
CA ARG A 88 15.47 7.44 -0.24
C ARG A 88 14.07 7.97 -0.47
N LEU A 89 13.15 7.07 -0.75
CA LEU A 89 11.77 7.44 -0.98
C LEU A 89 11.04 7.80 0.32
N PHE A 90 11.39 7.12 1.43
CA PHE A 90 10.73 7.41 2.69
C PHE A 90 11.11 8.80 3.19
N ASN A 91 10.11 9.62 3.41
CA ASN A 91 10.33 11.00 3.86
C ASN A 91 9.41 11.36 5.03
N SER A 92 8.74 10.39 5.63
CA SER A 92 7.81 10.64 6.70
C SER A 92 7.80 9.43 7.62
N SER A 93 7.38 9.62 8.87
CA SER A 93 7.33 8.57 9.88
C SER A 93 8.69 7.93 10.10
N LEU A 94 9.76 8.72 10.03
CA LEU A 94 11.11 8.19 10.07
C LEU A 94 11.55 7.74 11.45
N ASP A 95 10.83 8.15 12.49
CA ASP A 95 11.15 7.74 13.84
C ASP A 95 10.39 6.50 14.31
N GLY A 96 9.54 5.94 13.45
CA GLY A 96 8.76 4.76 13.83
C GLY A 96 9.64 3.52 13.97
N ASN A 97 9.25 2.62 14.84
CA ASN A 97 9.98 1.37 15.01
C ASN A 97 9.81 0.42 13.83
N ALA A 98 8.69 0.48 13.16
CA ALA A 98 8.40 -0.43 12.05
C ALA A 98 7.96 0.32 10.78
N ARG A 99 7.12 1.30 10.92
CA ARG A 99 6.54 1.98 9.76
C ARG A 99 7.43 3.07 9.19
N ARG A 100 7.34 3.22 7.87
CA ARG A 100 7.94 4.37 7.18
C ARG A 100 6.97 4.80 6.12
N ALA A 101 6.93 6.07 5.78
CA ALA A 101 5.95 6.57 4.83
C ALA A 101 6.58 7.46 3.77
N ILE A 102 5.88 7.52 2.64
CA ILE A 102 6.21 8.43 1.55
C ILE A 102 5.08 9.44 1.50
N ASP A 103 5.38 10.70 1.75
CA ASP A 103 4.42 11.79 1.61
C ASP A 103 4.61 12.40 0.24
N ILE A 104 3.53 12.48 -0.53
CA ILE A 104 3.56 13.03 -1.89
C ILE A 104 2.67 14.26 -1.91
N HIS A 105 3.24 15.40 -2.27
CA HIS A 105 2.50 16.65 -2.37
C HIS A 105 2.17 16.94 -3.82
N GLU A 106 1.29 17.91 -4.03
CA GLU A 106 0.86 18.26 -5.37
C GLU A 106 2.05 18.63 -6.24
N GLY A 107 2.12 18.03 -7.42
CA GLY A 107 3.20 18.29 -8.37
C GLY A 107 4.45 17.46 -8.16
N GLU A 108 4.52 16.72 -7.05
CA GLU A 108 5.68 15.86 -6.81
C GLU A 108 5.51 14.54 -7.53
N GLU A 109 6.62 13.98 -8.00
CA GLU A 109 6.59 12.68 -8.66
C GLU A 109 7.50 11.72 -7.94
N VAL A 110 7.05 10.49 -7.82
CA VAL A 110 7.84 9.43 -7.22
C VAL A 110 8.47 8.63 -8.35
N ASP A 111 9.74 8.27 -8.19
CA ASP A 111 10.44 7.45 -9.18
C ASP A 111 9.72 6.10 -9.27
N GLU A 112 9.18 5.79 -10.44
CA GLU A 112 8.37 4.59 -10.62
C GLU A 112 9.16 3.31 -10.38
N SER A 113 10.36 3.22 -10.94
CA SER A 113 11.18 2.02 -10.79
C SER A 113 11.58 1.81 -9.34
N ALA A 114 11.95 2.88 -8.65
CA ALA A 114 12.35 2.79 -7.26
C ALA A 114 11.17 2.38 -6.39
N PHE A 115 10.00 2.94 -6.66
CA PHE A 115 8.81 2.60 -5.88
C PHE A 115 8.43 1.13 -6.09
N LYS A 116 8.46 0.67 -7.33
CA LYS A 116 8.11 -0.73 -7.61
C LYS A 116 9.11 -1.67 -6.95
N ALA A 117 10.39 -1.32 -6.94
CA ALA A 117 11.40 -2.12 -6.27
C ALA A 117 11.11 -2.19 -4.77
N LEU A 118 10.70 -1.07 -4.18
CA LEU A 118 10.37 -1.03 -2.76
C LEU A 118 9.18 -1.96 -2.45
N VAL A 119 8.15 -1.94 -3.30
CA VAL A 119 7.00 -2.82 -3.14
C VAL A 119 7.43 -4.29 -3.21
N ARG A 120 8.28 -4.63 -4.20
CA ARG A 120 8.74 -6.01 -4.33
C ARG A 120 9.57 -6.45 -3.13
N HIS A 121 10.37 -5.55 -2.56
CA HIS A 121 11.13 -5.88 -1.36
C HIS A 121 10.19 -6.12 -0.18
N ALA A 122 9.11 -5.34 -0.08
CA ALA A 122 8.15 -5.52 0.99
C ALA A 122 7.43 -6.86 0.86
N VAL A 123 7.09 -7.25 -0.37
CA VAL A 123 6.48 -8.55 -0.62
C VAL A 123 7.44 -9.67 -0.21
N ALA A 124 8.70 -9.57 -0.62
CA ALA A 124 9.68 -10.58 -0.30
C ALA A 124 9.89 -10.71 1.21
N LEU A 125 9.89 -9.59 1.91
CA LEU A 125 10.03 -9.62 3.36
C LEU A 125 8.86 -10.33 4.02
N ASN A 126 7.64 -10.04 3.60
CA ASN A 126 6.46 -10.69 4.15
C ASN A 126 6.47 -12.19 3.85
N SER A 127 6.78 -12.55 2.63
CA SER A 127 6.77 -13.95 2.23
C SER A 127 7.85 -14.74 2.93
N SER A 128 9.00 -14.13 3.15
CA SER A 128 10.08 -14.76 3.88
C SER A 128 9.68 -15.02 5.32
N GLY A 129 9.04 -14.05 5.97
CA GLY A 129 8.57 -14.24 7.34
C GLY A 129 7.51 -15.32 7.42
N LYS A 130 6.64 -15.38 6.44
CA LYS A 130 5.61 -16.38 6.45
C LYS A 130 6.21 -17.77 6.27
N SER A 131 7.22 -17.91 5.44
CA SER A 131 7.82 -19.20 5.21
C SER A 131 8.51 -19.75 6.43
N LYS A 132 9.14 -18.90 7.21
CA LYS A 132 9.85 -19.38 8.36
C LYS A 132 8.99 -20.08 9.37
N PRO A 133 7.87 -19.52 9.76
CA PRO A 133 7.07 -20.17 10.74
C PRO A 133 6.63 -21.54 10.28
N SER A 134 6.38 -21.69 9.04
CA SER A 134 5.88 -22.97 8.61
C SER A 134 6.93 -24.02 8.77
N LYS A 135 8.18 -23.65 8.72
CA LYS A 135 9.14 -24.62 8.94
C LYS A 135 9.23 -24.97 10.29
N LYS A 136 9.09 -24.08 11.16
CA LYS A 136 9.20 -24.40 12.46
C LYS A 136 8.12 -25.10 12.82
N ALA A 137 7.24 -25.00 12.17
CA ALA A 137 6.18 -25.80 12.56
C ALA A 137 6.69 -27.13 12.46
N LYS A 138 7.50 -27.17 11.93
CA LYS A 138 8.04 -28.12 11.93
C LYS A 138 9.00 -28.10 12.60
N SER A 139 9.02 -27.65 12.80
CA SER A 139 9.89 -27.58 13.59
C SER A 139 9.68 -27.80 14.36
#